data_8f338055f3aa46e1c6f2de23eb0da8cb
#
_entry.id   8f338055f3aa46e1c6f2de23eb0da8cb
#
_cell.length_a   1.000
_cell.length_b   1.000
_cell.length_c   1.000
_cell.angle_alpha   90.00
_cell.angle_beta   90.00
_cell.angle_gamma   90.00
#
_symmetry.space_group_name_H-M   'P 1'
#
loop_
_entity.id
_entity.type
_entity.pdbx_description
1 polymer ?
#
loop_
_entity_poly.entity_id
_entity_poly.type
_entity_poly.pdbx_seq_one_letter_code
_entity_poly.pdbx_strand_id
1 'polypeptide(L)'
;GILSKEGTDTYGIEAAYTADSYGLAVAYVSADGGTGGETTTWGINGTYTFDSESLPSISVGYETQETGGTDSSGYFVGLTWPEVGEGSISIGAGTTGLFADGATETMIYEASYSYPVNDNLTVTPGIFIEEVDGGDDLTGVIVKSSFSF
;
A
#
# COMPACT_ATOMS: atom_id res chain seq x y z
N GLY A 1 -32.09 4.75 -1.42
CA GLY A 1 -32.12 3.26 -1.46
C GLY A 1 -30.80 2.73 -1.99
N ILE A 2 -30.48 1.48 -1.73
CA ILE A 2 -29.22 0.82 -2.12
C ILE A 2 -28.99 0.79 -3.66
N LEU A 3 -29.99 1.13 -4.43
CA LEU A 3 -29.94 1.20 -5.91
C LEU A 3 -30.78 2.37 -6.41
N SER A 4 -30.48 3.58 -5.96
CA SER A 4 -31.18 4.79 -6.42
C SER A 4 -30.47 5.34 -7.65
N LYS A 5 -31.21 5.57 -8.73
CA LYS A 5 -30.69 6.20 -9.96
C LYS A 5 -30.42 7.70 -9.85
N GLU A 6 -30.71 8.31 -8.71
CA GLU A 6 -30.62 9.77 -8.51
C GLU A 6 -29.56 10.16 -7.45
N GLY A 7 -28.70 9.23 -7.00
CA GLY A 7 -27.64 9.48 -6.04
C GLY A 7 -26.32 8.89 -6.50
N THR A 8 -25.24 9.33 -5.89
CA THR A 8 -23.92 8.69 -6.02
C THR A 8 -23.91 7.43 -5.20
N ASP A 9 -23.90 6.28 -5.84
CA ASP A 9 -23.82 4.98 -5.18
C ASP A 9 -22.39 4.43 -5.27
N THR A 10 -21.91 3.87 -4.17
CA THR A 10 -20.63 3.15 -4.13
C THR A 10 -20.87 1.74 -3.67
N TYR A 11 -20.31 0.78 -4.38
CA TYR A 11 -20.31 -0.62 -3.99
C TYR A 11 -18.93 -1.25 -4.21
N GLY A 12 -18.62 -2.23 -3.40
CA GLY A 12 -17.35 -2.94 -3.53
C GLY A 12 -17.47 -4.37 -3.06
N ILE A 13 -16.53 -5.16 -3.51
CA ILE A 13 -16.36 -6.56 -3.09
C ILE A 13 -14.87 -6.82 -2.87
N GLU A 14 -14.56 -7.57 -1.85
CA GLU A 14 -13.23 -8.03 -1.54
C GLU A 14 -13.25 -9.54 -1.31
N ALA A 15 -12.22 -10.22 -1.78
CA ALA A 15 -11.95 -11.61 -1.47
C ALA A 15 -10.50 -11.73 -1.02
N ALA A 16 -10.28 -12.39 0.11
CA ALA A 16 -8.95 -12.64 0.64
C ALA A 16 -8.78 -14.11 1.00
N TYR A 17 -7.58 -14.61 0.78
CA TYR A 17 -7.16 -15.96 1.15
C TYR A 17 -5.81 -15.88 1.86
N THR A 18 -5.69 -16.57 2.98
CA THR A 18 -4.45 -16.65 3.76
C THR A 18 -4.12 -18.12 4.05
N ALA A 19 -2.88 -18.48 3.77
CA ALA A 19 -2.26 -19.75 4.12
C ALA A 19 -1.02 -19.50 5.00
N ASP A 20 -0.34 -20.54 5.44
CA ASP A 20 0.81 -20.43 6.36
C ASP A 20 1.93 -19.54 5.79
N SER A 21 2.19 -19.66 4.49
CA SER A 21 3.33 -18.98 3.83
C SER A 21 2.93 -17.85 2.91
N TYR A 22 1.66 -17.70 2.56
CA TYR A 22 1.24 -16.66 1.61
C TYR A 22 -0.17 -16.16 1.88
N GLY A 23 -0.39 -14.92 1.52
CA GLY A 23 -1.70 -14.29 1.48
C GLY A 23 -1.95 -13.67 0.11
N LEU A 24 -3.20 -13.64 -0.30
CA LEU A 24 -3.67 -12.99 -1.52
C LEU A 24 -4.98 -12.29 -1.22
N ALA A 25 -5.13 -11.04 -1.67
CA ALA A 25 -6.41 -10.35 -1.65
C ALA A 25 -6.66 -9.65 -2.97
N VAL A 26 -7.93 -9.62 -3.37
CA VAL A 26 -8.41 -8.92 -4.57
C VAL A 26 -9.62 -8.10 -4.16
N ALA A 27 -9.64 -6.84 -4.56
CA ALA A 27 -10.75 -5.94 -4.30
C ALA A 27 -11.23 -5.28 -5.58
N TYR A 28 -12.53 -5.01 -5.63
CA TYR A 28 -13.17 -4.21 -6.67
C TYR A 28 -14.07 -3.18 -6.02
N VAL A 29 -14.01 -1.96 -6.49
CA VAL A 29 -14.90 -0.88 -6.07
C VAL A 29 -15.43 -0.17 -7.30
N SER A 30 -16.72 0.13 -7.31
CA SER A 30 -17.33 1.04 -8.28
C SER A 30 -18.06 2.13 -7.54
N ALA A 31 -17.80 3.36 -7.96
CA ALA A 31 -18.43 4.56 -7.42
C ALA A 31 -19.01 5.36 -8.57
N ASP A 32 -20.31 5.66 -8.49
CA ASP A 32 -20.95 6.58 -9.41
C ASP A 32 -20.60 8.03 -9.03
N GLY A 33 -19.88 8.72 -9.90
CA GLY A 33 -19.43 10.10 -9.72
C GLY A 33 -20.45 11.16 -10.15
N GLY A 34 -21.68 10.78 -10.48
CA GLY A 34 -22.69 11.67 -10.99
C GLY A 34 -22.24 12.35 -12.31
N THR A 35 -22.05 13.67 -12.31
CA THR A 35 -21.60 14.40 -13.51
C THR A 35 -20.12 14.17 -13.84
N GLY A 36 -19.32 13.58 -12.93
CA GLY A 36 -17.91 13.25 -13.14
C GLY A 36 -17.67 11.89 -13.81
N GLY A 37 -18.72 11.12 -14.02
CA GLY A 37 -18.62 9.77 -14.56
C GLY A 37 -18.42 8.71 -13.48
N GLU A 38 -18.51 7.45 -13.87
CA GLU A 38 -18.24 6.30 -13.01
C GLU A 38 -16.72 6.17 -12.78
N THR A 39 -16.35 5.82 -11.56
CA THR A 39 -15.00 5.42 -11.21
C THR A 39 -15.00 3.97 -10.80
N THR A 40 -14.18 3.16 -11.46
CA THR A 40 -13.96 1.76 -11.09
C THR A 40 -12.52 1.53 -10.67
N THR A 41 -12.32 0.80 -9.59
CA THR A 41 -11.00 0.49 -9.05
C THR A 41 -10.87 -1.01 -8.84
N TRP A 42 -9.75 -1.57 -9.27
CA TRP A 42 -9.33 -2.92 -8.99
C TRP A 42 -8.01 -2.91 -8.23
N GLY A 43 -7.94 -3.68 -7.17
CA GLY A 43 -6.72 -3.89 -6.41
C GLY A 43 -6.42 -5.37 -6.24
N ILE A 44 -5.15 -5.71 -6.31
CA ILE A 44 -4.63 -7.03 -5.95
C ILE A 44 -3.41 -6.84 -5.06
N ASN A 45 -3.33 -7.58 -3.97
CA ASN A 45 -2.13 -7.64 -3.18
C ASN A 45 -1.79 -9.08 -2.80
N GLY A 46 -0.51 -9.32 -2.56
CA GLY A 46 0.00 -10.61 -2.18
C GLY A 46 1.14 -10.47 -1.19
N THR A 47 1.23 -11.46 -0.31
CA THR A 47 2.34 -11.60 0.63
C THR A 47 2.91 -13.01 0.54
N TYR A 48 4.21 -13.12 0.74
CA TYR A 48 4.89 -14.41 0.84
C TYR A 48 5.92 -14.38 1.96
N THR A 49 5.89 -15.38 2.83
CA THR A 49 6.83 -15.55 3.92
C THR A 49 7.61 -16.84 3.70
N PHE A 50 8.93 -16.72 3.64
CA PHE A 50 9.81 -17.87 3.51
C PHE A 50 9.91 -18.63 4.85
N ASP A 51 10.09 -19.94 4.78
CA ASP A 51 10.39 -20.77 5.95
C ASP A 51 11.89 -20.62 6.32
N SER A 52 12.28 -19.38 6.62
CA SER A 52 13.65 -19.02 7.01
C SER A 52 13.67 -17.63 7.64
N GLU A 53 14.17 -17.54 8.86
CA GLU A 53 14.33 -16.28 9.61
C GLU A 53 15.33 -15.31 8.95
N SER A 54 16.22 -15.84 8.10
CA SER A 54 17.22 -15.02 7.38
C SER A 54 16.67 -14.32 6.15
N LEU A 55 15.52 -14.75 5.64
CA LEU A 55 14.89 -14.18 4.45
C LEU A 55 13.74 -13.24 4.84
N PRO A 56 13.56 -12.14 4.12
CA PRO A 56 12.43 -11.25 4.37
C PRO A 56 11.13 -11.89 3.88
N SER A 57 10.02 -11.56 4.51
CA SER A 57 8.73 -11.68 3.82
C SER A 57 8.63 -10.63 2.71
N ILE A 58 7.93 -10.98 1.63
CA ILE A 58 7.71 -10.12 0.48
C ILE A 58 6.23 -9.73 0.46
N SER A 59 5.96 -8.45 0.25
CA SER A 59 4.61 -7.95 -0.04
C SER A 59 4.62 -7.20 -1.36
N VAL A 60 3.57 -7.40 -2.16
CA VAL A 60 3.39 -6.70 -3.44
C VAL A 60 1.94 -6.26 -3.56
N GLY A 61 1.71 -5.16 -4.23
CA GLY A 61 0.38 -4.70 -4.56
C GLY A 61 0.36 -3.96 -5.88
N TYR A 62 -0.77 -4.06 -6.53
CA TYR A 62 -1.09 -3.34 -7.76
C TYR A 62 -2.52 -2.86 -7.69
N GLU A 63 -2.75 -1.62 -8.06
CA GLU A 63 -4.07 -1.02 -8.17
C GLU A 63 -4.22 -0.34 -9.52
N THR A 64 -5.40 -0.46 -10.10
CA THR A 64 -5.78 0.28 -11.30
C THR A 64 -7.14 0.92 -11.11
N GLN A 65 -7.30 2.13 -11.61
CA GLN A 65 -8.52 2.90 -11.53
C GLN A 65 -8.86 3.46 -12.91
N GLU A 66 -10.10 3.30 -13.33
CA GLU A 66 -10.67 3.98 -14.46
C GLU A 66 -11.62 5.07 -13.99
N THR A 67 -11.46 6.28 -14.51
CA THR A 67 -12.36 7.41 -14.25
C THR A 67 -12.60 8.17 -15.54
N GLY A 68 -13.85 8.18 -16.00
CA GLY A 68 -14.23 8.92 -17.20
C GLY A 68 -13.49 8.51 -18.47
N GLY A 69 -13.08 7.24 -18.59
CA GLY A 69 -12.33 6.71 -19.73
C GLY A 69 -10.81 6.91 -19.65
N THR A 70 -10.30 7.33 -18.50
CA THR A 70 -8.86 7.45 -18.22
C THR A 70 -8.46 6.37 -17.24
N ASP A 71 -7.53 5.51 -17.64
CA ASP A 71 -6.93 4.50 -16.78
C ASP A 71 -5.72 5.07 -16.02
N SER A 72 -5.62 4.73 -14.75
CA SER A 72 -4.49 5.07 -13.89
C SER A 72 -4.10 3.87 -13.06
N SER A 73 -2.82 3.67 -12.81
CA SER A 73 -2.34 2.54 -12.03
C SER A 73 -1.21 2.92 -11.07
N GLY A 74 -1.03 2.09 -10.04
CA GLY A 74 0.04 2.21 -9.08
C GLY A 74 0.41 0.84 -8.52
N TYR A 75 1.60 0.74 -7.96
CA TYR A 75 2.11 -0.51 -7.40
C TYR A 75 3.05 -0.25 -6.21
N PHE A 76 3.25 -1.30 -5.42
CA PHE A 76 4.27 -1.30 -4.38
C PHE A 76 4.93 -2.68 -4.23
N VAL A 77 6.14 -2.66 -3.70
CA VAL A 77 6.89 -3.84 -3.24
C VAL A 77 7.45 -3.54 -1.85
N GLY A 78 7.26 -4.46 -0.92
CA GLY A 78 7.80 -4.37 0.44
C GLY A 78 8.56 -5.63 0.83
N LEU A 79 9.61 -5.46 1.63
CA LEU A 79 10.38 -6.53 2.23
C LEU A 79 10.43 -6.30 3.74
N THR A 80 10.18 -7.35 4.52
CA THR A 80 10.23 -7.26 5.99
C THR A 80 11.03 -8.43 6.55
N TRP A 81 12.12 -8.13 7.24
CA TRP A 81 12.86 -9.06 8.08
C TRP A 81 12.28 -9.01 9.49
N PRO A 82 11.63 -10.09 9.95
CA PRO A 82 10.93 -10.07 11.23
C PRO A 82 11.88 -10.02 12.44
N GLU A 83 13.09 -10.54 12.28
CA GLU A 83 14.08 -10.69 13.36
C GLU A 83 15.42 -10.07 12.96
N VAL A 84 15.62 -8.81 13.36
CA VAL A 84 16.89 -8.11 13.23
C VAL A 84 17.26 -7.49 14.57
N GLY A 85 18.11 -8.17 15.32
CA GLY A 85 18.37 -7.84 16.72
C GLY A 85 17.12 -8.09 17.57
N GLU A 86 16.65 -7.07 18.28
CA GLU A 86 15.43 -7.13 19.10
C GLU A 86 14.18 -6.64 18.36
N GLY A 87 14.31 -6.29 17.09
CA GLY A 87 13.23 -5.69 16.31
C GLY A 87 13.11 -6.25 14.91
N SER A 88 12.44 -5.52 14.03
CA SER A 88 12.25 -5.86 12.63
C SER A 88 12.62 -4.71 11.71
N ILE A 89 13.14 -5.02 10.52
CA ILE A 89 13.41 -4.06 9.46
C ILE A 89 12.36 -4.23 8.37
N SER A 90 11.82 -3.11 7.89
CA SER A 90 11.00 -3.05 6.69
C SER A 90 11.58 -2.04 5.71
N ILE A 91 11.62 -2.42 4.44
CA ILE A 91 11.93 -1.53 3.33
C ILE A 91 10.83 -1.67 2.27
N GLY A 92 10.53 -0.60 1.59
CA GLY A 92 9.49 -0.57 0.57
C GLY A 92 9.78 0.43 -0.53
N ALA A 93 9.22 0.16 -1.68
CA ALA A 93 9.17 1.08 -2.81
C ALA A 93 7.82 0.96 -3.50
N GLY A 94 7.28 2.07 -3.98
CA GLY A 94 6.03 2.10 -4.71
C GLY A 94 5.82 3.43 -5.40
N THR A 95 4.79 3.50 -6.22
CA THR A 95 4.36 4.76 -6.81
C THR A 95 3.76 5.66 -5.73
N THR A 96 3.97 6.99 -5.83
CA THR A 96 3.40 7.96 -4.88
C THR A 96 1.87 8.09 -4.98
N GLY A 97 1.30 7.56 -6.06
CA GLY A 97 -0.14 7.57 -6.33
C GLY A 97 -0.48 6.69 -7.53
N LEU A 98 -1.67 6.91 -8.09
CA LEU A 98 -2.08 6.31 -9.35
C LEU A 98 -1.72 7.25 -10.50
N PHE A 99 -1.04 6.73 -11.51
CA PHE A 99 -0.59 7.49 -12.67
C PHE A 99 -1.32 7.03 -13.93
N ALA A 100 -1.79 7.98 -14.72
CA ALA A 100 -2.41 7.71 -16.01
C ALA A 100 -1.40 7.15 -17.02
N ASP A 101 -1.87 6.36 -17.97
CA ASP A 101 -1.04 5.80 -19.03
C ASP A 101 -0.22 6.89 -19.74
N GLY A 102 1.11 6.70 -19.75
CA GLY A 102 2.05 7.63 -20.35
C GLY A 102 2.39 8.87 -19.51
N ALA A 103 1.85 9.00 -18.31
CA ALA A 103 2.29 10.01 -17.34
C ALA A 103 3.68 9.65 -16.75
N THR A 104 4.40 10.67 -16.29
CA THR A 104 5.63 10.44 -15.53
C THR A 104 5.27 9.90 -14.16
N GLU A 105 5.68 8.67 -13.85
CA GLU A 105 5.51 8.08 -12.53
C GLU A 105 6.56 8.64 -11.58
N THR A 106 6.14 8.92 -10.34
CA THR A 106 7.05 9.25 -9.24
C THR A 106 6.99 8.15 -8.19
N MET A 107 8.15 7.86 -7.59
CA MET A 107 8.34 6.76 -6.65
C MET A 107 8.53 7.29 -5.23
N ILE A 108 8.12 6.48 -4.26
CA ILE A 108 8.48 6.64 -2.86
C ILE A 108 9.27 5.42 -2.40
N TYR A 109 10.34 5.66 -1.66
CA TYR A 109 11.20 4.65 -1.05
C TYR A 109 11.17 4.85 0.45
N GLU A 110 10.95 3.79 1.20
CA GLU A 110 10.85 3.85 2.65
C GLU A 110 11.72 2.79 3.30
N ALA A 111 12.28 3.11 4.47
CA ALA A 111 12.93 2.14 5.34
C ALA A 111 12.61 2.46 6.79
N SER A 112 12.33 1.43 7.58
CA SER A 112 12.03 1.59 8.99
C SER A 112 12.55 0.43 9.84
N TYR A 113 12.79 0.72 11.12
CA TYR A 113 13.16 -0.28 12.12
C TYR A 113 12.14 -0.24 13.25
N SER A 114 11.43 -1.33 13.47
CA SER A 114 10.44 -1.44 14.53
C SER A 114 11.10 -2.07 15.75
N TYR A 115 11.21 -1.31 16.84
CA TYR A 115 11.86 -1.73 18.09
C TYR A 115 10.84 -1.84 19.23
N PRO A 116 10.65 -3.03 19.81
CA PRO A 116 9.81 -3.20 20.99
C PRO A 116 10.59 -2.72 22.23
N VAL A 117 10.21 -1.56 22.75
CA VAL A 117 10.82 -1.00 23.98
C VAL A 117 10.43 -1.82 25.20
N ASN A 118 9.19 -2.31 25.22
CA ASN A 118 8.64 -3.24 26.20
C ASN A 118 7.34 -3.86 25.64
N ASP A 119 6.68 -4.72 26.42
CA ASP A 119 5.45 -5.43 26.00
C ASP A 119 4.30 -4.51 25.56
N ASN A 120 4.34 -3.24 25.96
CA ASN A 120 3.27 -2.27 25.72
C ASN A 120 3.68 -1.12 24.80
N LEU A 121 4.95 -0.97 24.45
CA LEU A 121 5.46 0.14 23.66
C LEU A 121 6.41 -0.34 22.56
N THR A 122 6.06 -0.03 21.33
CA THR A 122 6.94 -0.18 20.16
C THR A 122 7.23 1.20 19.56
N VAL A 123 8.50 1.46 19.25
CA VAL A 123 8.94 2.68 18.55
C VAL A 123 9.52 2.29 17.20
N THR A 124 9.06 2.96 16.16
CA THR A 124 9.47 2.67 14.78
C THR A 124 9.98 3.95 14.12
N PRO A 125 11.28 4.25 14.22
CA PRO A 125 11.92 5.25 13.38
C PRO A 125 11.97 4.78 11.93
N GLY A 126 11.81 5.71 11.00
CA GLY A 126 11.88 5.47 9.57
C GLY A 126 12.37 6.68 8.82
N ILE A 127 12.79 6.44 7.60
CA ILE A 127 13.16 7.45 6.60
C ILE A 127 12.39 7.19 5.33
N PHE A 128 12.14 8.23 4.56
CA PHE A 128 11.58 8.11 3.21
C PHE A 128 12.23 9.09 2.25
N ILE A 129 12.21 8.72 0.98
CA ILE A 129 12.57 9.55 -0.16
C ILE A 129 11.39 9.48 -1.12
N GLU A 130 10.85 10.62 -1.49
CA GLU A 130 9.74 10.76 -2.44
C GLU A 130 10.22 11.56 -3.64
N GLU A 131 10.13 10.97 -4.83
CA GLU A 131 10.42 11.64 -6.08
C GLU A 131 9.33 12.69 -6.37
N VAL A 132 9.75 13.88 -6.83
CA VAL A 132 8.86 14.97 -7.22
C VAL A 132 9.05 15.28 -8.70
N ASP A 133 7.99 15.12 -9.50
CA ASP A 133 8.07 15.42 -10.93
C ASP A 133 8.45 16.89 -11.17
N GLY A 134 9.57 17.08 -11.88
CA GLY A 134 10.10 18.40 -12.21
C GLY A 134 10.70 19.18 -11.04
N GLY A 135 10.90 18.58 -9.88
CA GLY A 135 11.45 19.19 -8.67
C GLY A 135 12.57 18.38 -8.03
N ASP A 136 13.04 18.85 -6.89
CA ASP A 136 13.99 18.09 -6.06
C ASP A 136 13.22 17.07 -5.21
N ASP A 137 13.81 15.89 -5.00
CA ASP A 137 13.25 14.83 -4.17
C ASP A 137 13.05 15.28 -2.72
N LEU A 138 11.95 14.86 -2.11
CA LEU A 138 11.69 15.07 -0.70
C LEU A 138 12.29 13.94 0.12
N THR A 139 13.10 14.30 1.12
CA THR A 139 13.62 13.34 2.09
C THR A 139 13.07 13.68 3.48
N GLY A 140 12.53 12.70 4.16
CA GLY A 140 11.95 12.88 5.49
C GLY A 140 12.30 11.77 6.46
N VAL A 141 12.06 12.08 7.74
CA VAL A 141 12.17 11.14 8.87
C VAL A 141 10.82 11.07 9.54
N ILE A 142 10.43 9.87 9.92
CA ILE A 142 9.21 9.62 10.67
C ILE A 142 9.52 8.80 11.93
N VAL A 143 8.83 9.06 13.02
CA VAL A 143 8.87 8.21 14.21
C VAL A 143 7.44 7.87 14.60
N LYS A 144 7.11 6.59 14.56
CA LYS A 144 5.82 6.07 15.03
C LYS A 144 6.01 5.47 16.42
N SER A 145 5.10 5.75 17.34
CA SER A 145 5.01 5.08 18.64
C SER A 145 3.66 4.38 18.76
N SER A 146 3.68 3.08 19.08
CA SER A 146 2.49 2.25 19.24
C SER A 146 2.40 1.78 20.67
N PHE A 147 1.24 1.97 21.30
CA PHE A 147 0.93 1.57 22.66
C PHE A 147 -0.16 0.50 22.67
N SER A 148 0.03 -0.56 23.48
CA SER A 148 -0.99 -1.58 23.79
C SER A 148 -1.40 -1.45 25.26
N PHE A 149 -2.70 -1.58 25.56
CA PHE A 149 -3.25 -1.52 26.93
C PHE A 149 -3.99 -2.81 27.27
#